data_6cf7fa965aaf7b16e1ced8b3ec88d32c
#
_entry.id   6cf7fa965aaf7b16e1ced8b3ec88d32c
#
_cell.length_a   1.000
_cell.length_b   1.000
_cell.length_c   1.000
_cell.angle_alpha   90.00
_cell.angle_beta   90.00
_cell.angle_gamma   90.00
#
_symmetry.space_group_name_H-M   'P 1'
#
loop_
_entity.id
_entity.type
_entity.pdbx_description
1 polymer ?
#
loop_
_entity_poly.entity_id
_entity_poly.type
_entity_poly.pdbx_seq_one_letter_code
_entity_poly.pdbx_strand_id
1 'polypeptide(L)'
;SPAALGVYLGAPSLGYIVGNGISGRFSSALGVNRMVLIGTVLTCLGLILSIGLFLFTDAQPISFFGCVCFMGLGNGMVLPNATAGMMSVRPHLAGSASGIGGTINTGGGALIAIGTGAILVPGTSALSLLMIMLASTSLSILTIIYVIKRTSALEIANPQS
;
A
#
# COMPACT_ATOMS: atom_id res chain seq x y z
N SER A 1 -25.35 -0.57 -13.00
CA SER A 1 -26.36 -0.45 -11.95
C SER A 1 -25.71 -0.04 -10.63
N PRO A 2 -26.44 0.60 -9.67
CA PRO A 2 -25.91 0.94 -8.36
C PRO A 2 -25.32 -0.26 -7.61
N ALA A 3 -25.92 -1.44 -7.77
CA ALA A 3 -25.42 -2.68 -7.19
C ALA A 3 -24.04 -3.08 -7.75
N ALA A 4 -23.82 -2.95 -9.04
CA ALA A 4 -22.52 -3.22 -9.65
C ALA A 4 -21.43 -2.25 -9.13
N LEU A 5 -21.77 -0.98 -8.97
CA LEU A 5 -20.86 0.00 -8.38
C LEU A 5 -20.47 -0.38 -6.94
N GLY A 6 -21.46 -0.82 -6.13
CA GLY A 6 -21.17 -1.31 -4.78
C GLY A 6 -20.23 -2.50 -4.75
N VAL A 7 -20.38 -3.47 -5.66
CA VAL A 7 -19.48 -4.61 -5.79
C VAL A 7 -18.06 -4.15 -6.16
N TYR A 8 -17.93 -3.24 -7.14
CA TYR A 8 -16.63 -2.72 -7.54
C TYR A 8 -15.93 -1.94 -6.43
N LEU A 9 -16.64 -1.13 -5.67
CA LEU A 9 -16.09 -0.40 -4.52
C LEU A 9 -15.76 -1.31 -3.33
N GLY A 10 -16.46 -2.46 -3.21
CA GLY A 10 -16.18 -3.47 -2.18
C GLY A 10 -14.99 -4.40 -2.52
N ALA A 11 -14.63 -4.53 -3.78
CA ALA A 11 -13.58 -5.45 -4.21
C ALA A 11 -12.22 -5.23 -3.52
N PRO A 12 -11.71 -4.00 -3.30
CA PRO A 12 -10.48 -3.76 -2.53
C PRO A 12 -10.54 -4.30 -1.11
N SER A 13 -11.72 -4.27 -0.48
CA SER A 13 -11.90 -4.76 0.90
C SER A 13 -11.70 -6.27 1.00
N LEU A 14 -12.11 -7.03 0.00
CA LEU A 14 -11.85 -8.47 -0.07
C LEU A 14 -10.35 -8.74 -0.19
N GLY A 15 -9.66 -8.02 -1.07
CA GLY A 15 -8.19 -8.08 -1.16
C GLY A 15 -7.53 -7.75 0.18
N TYR A 16 -8.00 -6.71 0.86
CA TYR A 16 -7.49 -6.31 2.18
C TYR A 16 -7.65 -7.39 3.25
N ILE A 17 -8.80 -8.06 3.31
CA ILE A 17 -9.06 -9.17 4.23
C ILE A 17 -8.08 -10.31 3.96
N VAL A 18 -7.92 -10.71 2.70
CA VAL A 18 -6.97 -11.76 2.31
C VAL A 18 -5.53 -11.36 2.65
N GLY A 19 -5.13 -10.13 2.34
CA GLY A 19 -3.80 -9.58 2.68
C GLY A 19 -3.51 -9.61 4.17
N ASN A 20 -4.48 -9.24 5.01
CA ASN A 20 -4.37 -9.34 6.46
C ASN A 20 -4.22 -10.79 6.93
N GLY A 21 -4.96 -11.73 6.34
CA GLY A 21 -4.84 -13.17 6.62
C GLY A 21 -3.44 -13.71 6.30
N ILE A 22 -2.91 -13.35 5.13
CA ILE A 22 -1.54 -13.70 4.73
C ILE A 22 -0.53 -13.07 5.70
N SER A 23 -0.70 -11.79 6.02
CA SER A 23 0.15 -11.08 6.96
C SER A 23 0.16 -11.77 8.33
N GLY A 24 -1.02 -12.07 8.90
CA GLY A 24 -1.13 -12.74 10.20
C GLY A 24 -0.44 -14.10 10.25
N ARG A 25 -0.42 -14.84 9.12
CA ARG A 25 0.19 -16.17 9.06
C ARG A 25 1.70 -16.15 8.83
N PHE A 26 2.19 -15.22 8.02
CA PHE A 26 3.57 -15.26 7.51
C PHE A 26 4.49 -14.17 8.06
N SER A 27 3.97 -13.13 8.74
CA SER A 27 4.81 -12.03 9.25
C SER A 27 5.85 -12.47 10.26
N SER A 28 5.54 -13.45 11.11
CA SER A 28 6.49 -13.99 12.08
C SER A 28 7.64 -14.77 11.42
N ALA A 29 7.36 -15.47 10.30
CA ALA A 29 8.36 -16.26 9.59
C ALA A 29 9.23 -15.43 8.64
N LEU A 30 8.63 -14.47 7.93
CA LEU A 30 9.31 -13.66 6.91
C LEU A 30 9.88 -12.36 7.46
N GLY A 31 9.37 -11.90 8.59
CA GLY A 31 9.70 -10.62 9.19
C GLY A 31 8.89 -9.45 8.60
N VAL A 32 8.70 -8.44 9.43
CA VAL A 32 7.88 -7.25 9.16
C VAL A 32 8.29 -6.53 7.88
N ASN A 33 9.58 -6.25 7.72
CA ASN A 33 10.10 -5.48 6.60
C ASN A 33 9.91 -6.18 5.25
N ARG A 34 10.09 -7.50 5.21
CA ARG A 34 9.87 -8.30 3.99
C ARG A 34 8.39 -8.36 3.63
N MET A 35 7.51 -8.46 4.61
CA MET A 35 6.06 -8.44 4.37
C MET A 35 5.61 -7.10 3.79
N VAL A 36 6.11 -5.98 4.29
CA VAL A 36 5.86 -4.65 3.72
C VAL A 36 6.37 -4.59 2.27
N LEU A 37 7.58 -5.07 2.00
CA LEU A 37 8.13 -5.08 0.64
C LEU A 37 7.26 -5.92 -0.32
N ILE A 38 6.90 -7.13 0.07
CA ILE A 38 6.06 -8.03 -0.76
C ILE A 38 4.71 -7.37 -1.05
N GLY A 39 4.04 -6.82 -0.03
CA GLY A 39 2.75 -6.14 -0.20
C GLY A 39 2.84 -4.92 -1.12
N THR A 40 3.90 -4.11 -0.99
CA THR A 40 4.11 -2.93 -1.86
C THR A 40 4.42 -3.34 -3.30
N VAL A 41 5.25 -4.36 -3.52
CA VAL A 41 5.55 -4.90 -4.86
C VAL A 41 4.29 -5.45 -5.51
N LEU A 42 3.46 -6.19 -4.76
CA LEU A 42 2.21 -6.73 -5.25
C LEU A 42 1.23 -5.64 -5.67
N THR A 43 1.13 -4.56 -4.89
CA THR A 43 0.35 -3.36 -5.26
C THR A 43 0.88 -2.73 -6.55
N CYS A 44 2.20 -2.59 -6.68
CA CYS A 44 2.83 -2.03 -7.87
C CYS A 44 2.54 -2.87 -9.12
N LEU A 45 2.66 -4.19 -9.03
CA LEU A 45 2.34 -5.11 -10.13
C LEU A 45 0.87 -5.03 -10.52
N GLY A 46 -0.04 -4.95 -9.55
CA GLY A 46 -1.47 -4.74 -9.81
C GLY A 46 -1.76 -3.44 -10.55
N LEU A 47 -1.07 -2.34 -10.19
CA LEU A 47 -1.20 -1.05 -10.88
C LEU A 47 -0.63 -1.10 -12.30
N ILE A 48 0.53 -1.72 -12.51
CA ILE A 48 1.12 -1.90 -13.84
C ILE A 48 0.17 -2.71 -14.73
N LEU A 49 -0.40 -3.80 -14.19
CA LEU A 49 -1.38 -4.60 -14.91
C LEU A 49 -2.64 -3.79 -15.24
N SER A 50 -3.14 -2.97 -14.30
CA SER A 50 -4.27 -2.07 -14.51
C SER A 50 -4.02 -1.08 -15.64
N ILE A 51 -2.85 -0.44 -15.65
CA ILE A 51 -2.43 0.50 -16.70
C ILE A 51 -2.33 -0.24 -18.04
N GLY A 52 -1.71 -1.41 -18.07
CA GLY A 52 -1.63 -2.23 -19.27
C GLY A 52 -3.02 -2.56 -19.84
N LEU A 53 -3.90 -3.09 -19.00
CA LEU A 53 -5.27 -3.40 -19.41
C LEU A 53 -6.03 -2.14 -19.90
N PHE A 54 -5.86 -1.02 -19.20
CA PHE A 54 -6.49 0.24 -19.59
C PHE A 54 -6.03 0.74 -20.96
N LEU A 55 -4.78 0.52 -21.34
CA LEU A 55 -4.21 0.93 -22.62
C LEU A 55 -4.60 -0.01 -23.79
N PHE A 56 -4.79 -1.31 -23.49
CA PHE A 56 -5.06 -2.32 -24.52
C PHE A 56 -6.52 -2.74 -24.63
N THR A 57 -7.36 -2.40 -23.67
CA THR A 57 -8.80 -2.68 -23.69
C THR A 57 -9.57 -1.35 -23.58
N ASP A 58 -10.72 -1.23 -24.28
CA ASP A 58 -11.55 -0.02 -24.27
C ASP A 58 -12.04 0.32 -22.85
N ALA A 59 -11.16 0.93 -22.04
CA ALA A 59 -11.37 1.54 -20.72
C ALA A 59 -12.57 0.99 -19.91
N GLN A 60 -12.72 -0.34 -19.87
CA GLN A 60 -13.85 -0.96 -19.18
C GLN A 60 -13.66 -0.86 -17.65
N PRO A 61 -14.72 -0.65 -16.89
CA PRO A 61 -14.65 -0.58 -15.43
C PRO A 61 -13.95 -1.79 -14.78
N ILE A 62 -14.07 -2.97 -15.38
CA ILE A 62 -13.44 -4.19 -14.87
C ILE A 62 -11.91 -4.11 -14.91
N SER A 63 -11.33 -3.44 -15.92
CA SER A 63 -9.87 -3.26 -16.04
C SER A 63 -9.31 -2.39 -14.93
N PHE A 64 -10.07 -1.43 -14.44
CA PHE A 64 -9.72 -0.61 -13.30
C PHE A 64 -9.98 -1.34 -11.97
N PHE A 65 -11.21 -1.77 -11.74
CA PHE A 65 -11.63 -2.31 -10.44
C PHE A 65 -11.09 -3.72 -10.17
N GLY A 66 -10.88 -4.54 -11.19
CA GLY A 66 -10.29 -5.86 -11.03
C GLY A 66 -8.87 -5.79 -10.46
N CYS A 67 -8.09 -4.81 -10.89
CA CYS A 67 -6.73 -4.62 -10.39
C CYS A 67 -6.65 -3.90 -9.04
N VAL A 68 -7.69 -3.16 -8.64
CA VAL A 68 -7.77 -2.52 -7.32
C VAL A 68 -7.86 -3.54 -6.18
N CYS A 69 -8.29 -4.78 -6.45
CA CYS A 69 -8.18 -5.89 -5.49
C CYS A 69 -6.73 -6.16 -5.06
N PHE A 70 -5.77 -6.05 -5.99
CA PHE A 70 -4.33 -6.22 -5.67
C PHE A 70 -3.83 -5.10 -4.76
N MET A 71 -4.36 -3.90 -4.88
CA MET A 71 -4.07 -2.81 -3.94
C MET A 71 -4.59 -3.14 -2.54
N GLY A 72 -5.83 -3.63 -2.46
CA GLY A 72 -6.40 -4.10 -1.20
C GLY A 72 -5.51 -5.16 -0.56
N LEU A 73 -5.12 -6.17 -1.33
CA LEU A 73 -4.25 -7.26 -0.88
C LEU A 73 -2.90 -6.73 -0.38
N GLY A 74 -2.24 -5.87 -1.15
CA GLY A 74 -0.96 -5.26 -0.75
C GLY A 74 -1.10 -4.41 0.51
N ASN A 75 -2.12 -3.56 0.61
CA ASN A 75 -2.38 -2.73 1.80
C ASN A 75 -2.68 -3.57 3.03
N GLY A 76 -3.40 -4.70 2.89
CA GLY A 76 -3.63 -5.66 3.96
C GLY A 76 -2.34 -6.31 4.48
N MET A 77 -1.32 -6.42 3.65
CA MET A 77 0.01 -6.88 4.07
C MET A 77 0.87 -5.75 4.64
N VAL A 78 0.79 -4.53 4.08
CA VAL A 78 1.63 -3.38 4.44
C VAL A 78 1.22 -2.78 5.78
N LEU A 79 -0.04 -2.41 5.96
CA LEU A 79 -0.49 -1.62 7.10
C LEU A 79 -0.22 -2.27 8.47
N PRO A 80 -0.59 -3.55 8.72
CA PRO A 80 -0.34 -4.17 10.02
C PRO A 80 1.15 -4.33 10.29
N ASN A 81 1.95 -4.66 9.28
CA ASN A 81 3.38 -4.82 9.42
C ASN A 81 4.11 -3.48 9.62
N ALA A 82 3.75 -2.43 8.89
CA ALA A 82 4.31 -1.10 9.10
C ALA A 82 4.03 -0.59 10.52
N THR A 83 2.80 -0.78 11.01
CA THR A 83 2.40 -0.41 12.37
C THR A 83 3.18 -1.22 13.41
N ALA A 84 3.30 -2.53 13.23
CA ALA A 84 4.10 -3.39 14.10
C ALA A 84 5.57 -2.96 14.11
N GLY A 85 6.13 -2.67 12.94
CA GLY A 85 7.51 -2.16 12.80
C GLY A 85 7.73 -0.84 13.56
N MET A 86 6.82 0.12 13.45
CA MET A 86 6.91 1.38 14.20
C MET A 86 6.90 1.17 15.72
N MET A 87 6.02 0.29 16.20
CA MET A 87 5.90 0.00 17.64
C MET A 87 7.09 -0.79 18.20
N SER A 88 7.75 -1.60 17.38
CA SER A 88 8.88 -2.43 17.81
C SER A 88 10.17 -1.64 18.05
N VAL A 89 10.33 -0.46 17.43
CA VAL A 89 11.56 0.36 17.58
C VAL A 89 11.78 0.82 19.01
N ARG A 90 10.72 1.21 19.71
CA ARG A 90 10.75 1.60 21.13
C ARG A 90 9.47 1.13 21.83
N PRO A 91 9.43 -0.10 22.37
CA PRO A 91 8.22 -0.70 22.92
C PRO A 91 7.57 0.12 24.04
N HIS A 92 8.36 0.83 24.86
CA HIS A 92 7.85 1.70 25.93
C HIS A 92 7.15 2.97 25.40
N LEU A 93 7.32 3.33 24.12
CA LEU A 93 6.66 4.43 23.44
C LEU A 93 5.66 3.96 22.37
N ALA A 94 5.27 2.68 22.39
CA ALA A 94 4.42 2.08 21.35
C ALA A 94 3.09 2.86 21.14
N GLY A 95 2.46 3.33 22.22
CA GLY A 95 1.25 4.15 22.13
C GLY A 95 1.46 5.47 21.39
N SER A 96 2.54 6.20 21.72
CA SER A 96 2.89 7.45 21.02
C SER A 96 3.29 7.21 19.57
N ALA A 97 4.06 6.15 19.30
CA ALA A 97 4.46 5.76 17.95
C ALA A 97 3.25 5.42 17.09
N SER A 98 2.29 4.67 17.63
CA SER A 98 1.04 4.32 16.95
C SER A 98 0.18 5.57 16.66
N GLY A 99 0.05 6.48 17.64
CA GLY A 99 -0.71 7.74 17.47
C GLY A 99 -0.10 8.65 16.41
N ILE A 100 1.21 8.87 16.45
CA ILE A 100 1.93 9.68 15.44
C ILE A 100 1.85 9.03 14.07
N GLY A 101 2.09 7.70 14.00
CA GLY A 101 2.00 6.95 12.76
C GLY A 101 0.60 7.01 12.14
N GLY A 102 -0.45 6.86 12.94
CA GLY A 102 -1.83 7.01 12.52
C GLY A 102 -2.14 8.41 12.00
N THR A 103 -1.66 9.45 12.67
CA THR A 103 -1.82 10.86 12.25
C THR A 103 -1.11 11.12 10.92
N ILE A 104 0.13 10.65 10.76
CA ILE A 104 0.89 10.78 9.49
C ILE A 104 0.18 10.01 8.36
N ASN A 105 -0.30 8.80 8.64
CA ASN A 105 -1.02 8.00 7.64
C ASN A 105 -2.31 8.70 7.18
N THR A 106 -3.14 9.15 8.11
CA THR A 106 -4.42 9.80 7.79
C THR A 106 -4.20 11.20 7.20
N GLY A 107 -3.36 12.02 7.82
CA GLY A 107 -3.06 13.38 7.36
C GLY A 107 -2.31 13.39 6.03
N GLY A 108 -1.31 12.52 5.87
CA GLY A 108 -0.57 12.35 4.62
C GLY A 108 -1.49 11.86 3.48
N GLY A 109 -2.35 10.89 3.77
CA GLY A 109 -3.37 10.40 2.84
C GLY A 109 -4.33 11.52 2.40
N ALA A 110 -4.79 12.35 3.34
CA ALA A 110 -5.67 13.49 3.03
C ALA A 110 -4.97 14.53 2.14
N LEU A 111 -3.70 14.87 2.41
CA LEU A 111 -2.92 15.78 1.58
C LEU A 111 -2.73 15.26 0.16
N ILE A 112 -2.40 13.98 0.01
CA ILE A 112 -2.30 13.33 -1.31
C ILE A 112 -3.65 13.34 -2.03
N ALA A 113 -4.75 13.07 -1.33
CA ALA A 113 -6.09 13.10 -1.90
C ALA A 113 -6.48 14.49 -2.40
N ILE A 114 -6.19 15.54 -1.62
CA ILE A 114 -6.43 16.95 -2.02
C ILE A 114 -5.60 17.29 -3.26
N GLY A 115 -4.31 16.98 -3.25
CA GLY A 115 -3.42 17.23 -4.39
C GLY A 115 -3.86 16.47 -5.65
N THR A 116 -4.25 15.21 -5.49
CA THR A 116 -4.79 14.40 -6.59
C THR A 116 -6.10 14.98 -7.12
N GLY A 117 -7.02 15.40 -6.23
CA GLY A 117 -8.29 16.04 -6.61
C GLY A 117 -8.09 17.36 -7.37
N ALA A 118 -7.04 18.13 -7.07
CA ALA A 118 -6.70 19.34 -7.81
C ALA A 118 -6.20 19.07 -9.23
N ILE A 119 -5.57 17.92 -9.46
CA ILE A 119 -5.05 17.49 -10.77
C ILE A 119 -6.18 16.83 -11.61
N LEU A 120 -7.05 16.06 -10.97
CA LEU A 120 -8.13 15.32 -11.61
C LEU A 120 -9.37 16.21 -11.75
N VAL A 121 -9.38 17.02 -12.79
CA VAL A 121 -10.56 17.86 -13.17
C VAL A 121 -11.54 17.06 -14.06
N PRO A 122 -12.81 17.49 -14.17
CA PRO A 122 -13.76 16.86 -15.09
C PRO A 122 -13.20 16.73 -16.52
N GLY A 123 -13.19 15.52 -17.04
CA GLY A 123 -12.59 15.18 -18.35
C GLY A 123 -11.19 14.60 -18.29
N THR A 124 -10.54 14.56 -17.11
CA THR A 124 -9.25 13.88 -16.94
C THR A 124 -9.43 12.37 -17.01
N SER A 125 -8.55 11.70 -17.76
CA SER A 125 -8.58 10.25 -17.90
C SER A 125 -8.28 9.54 -16.57
N ALA A 126 -8.91 8.40 -16.32
CA ALA A 126 -8.57 7.51 -15.20
C ALA A 126 -7.10 7.07 -15.20
N LEU A 127 -6.43 7.11 -16.37
CA LEU A 127 -5.00 6.86 -16.48
C LEU A 127 -4.16 7.80 -15.61
N SER A 128 -4.55 9.08 -15.52
CA SER A 128 -3.84 10.06 -14.67
C SER A 128 -3.87 9.65 -13.20
N LEU A 129 -5.00 9.15 -12.71
CA LEU A 129 -5.11 8.61 -11.37
C LEU A 129 -4.19 7.39 -11.17
N LEU A 130 -4.23 6.44 -12.11
CA LEU A 130 -3.38 5.25 -12.05
C LEU A 130 -1.88 5.60 -12.04
N MET A 131 -1.46 6.61 -12.80
CA MET A 131 -0.08 7.08 -12.82
C MET A 131 0.35 7.71 -11.48
N ILE A 132 -0.52 8.52 -10.85
CA ILE A 132 -0.25 9.10 -9.52
C ILE A 132 -0.12 7.97 -8.47
N MET A 133 -1.01 6.99 -8.52
CA MET A 133 -0.97 5.82 -7.63
C MET A 133 0.30 5.01 -7.83
N LEU A 134 0.72 4.77 -9.08
CA LEU A 134 1.96 4.07 -9.41
C LEU A 134 3.19 4.84 -8.91
N ALA A 135 3.24 6.16 -9.10
CA ALA A 135 4.32 7.00 -8.61
C ALA A 135 4.43 6.92 -7.07
N SER A 136 3.30 7.02 -6.36
CA SER A 136 3.25 6.90 -4.90
C SER A 136 3.71 5.52 -4.42
N THR A 137 3.29 4.45 -5.08
CA THR A 137 3.69 3.08 -4.74
C THR A 137 5.17 2.84 -5.03
N SER A 138 5.69 3.39 -6.13
CA SER A 138 7.12 3.32 -6.45
C SER A 138 7.97 4.01 -5.38
N LEU A 139 7.54 5.16 -4.89
CA LEU A 139 8.20 5.86 -3.78
C LEU A 139 8.17 5.01 -2.49
N SER A 140 7.07 4.31 -2.24
CA SER A 140 6.95 3.38 -1.10
C SER A 140 7.94 2.21 -1.22
N ILE A 141 8.15 1.66 -2.42
CA ILE A 141 9.17 0.61 -2.66
C ILE A 141 10.57 1.13 -2.34
N LEU A 142 10.92 2.32 -2.79
CA LEU A 142 12.22 2.93 -2.50
C LEU A 142 12.41 3.13 -0.99
N THR A 143 11.36 3.59 -0.32
CA THR A 143 11.38 3.82 1.13
C THR A 143 11.59 2.51 1.90
N ILE A 144 10.87 1.44 1.58
CA ILE A 144 11.04 0.17 2.29
C ILE A 144 12.39 -0.49 2.00
N ILE A 145 12.90 -0.38 0.78
CA ILE A 145 14.26 -0.84 0.45
C ILE A 145 15.32 -0.08 1.28
N TYR A 146 15.16 1.23 1.42
CA TYR A 146 16.03 2.03 2.27
C TYR A 146 15.97 1.58 3.73
N VAL A 147 14.76 1.34 4.27
CA VAL A 147 14.56 0.84 5.64
C VAL A 147 15.25 -0.49 5.83
N ILE A 148 15.06 -1.45 4.92
CA ILE A 148 15.69 -2.78 4.99
C ILE A 148 17.21 -2.65 5.03
N LYS A 149 17.80 -1.89 4.12
CA LYS A 149 19.26 -1.67 4.08
C LYS A 149 19.78 -1.02 5.36
N ARG A 150 19.03 -0.04 5.89
CA ARG A 150 19.42 0.66 7.12
C ARG A 150 19.34 -0.24 8.34
N THR A 151 18.29 -1.04 8.46
CA THR A 151 18.14 -2.02 9.55
C THR A 151 19.28 -3.04 9.53
N SER A 152 19.56 -3.65 8.37
CA SER A 152 20.67 -4.61 8.24
C SER A 152 22.03 -3.99 8.57
N ALA A 153 22.26 -2.73 8.19
CA ALA A 153 23.52 -2.04 8.52
C ALA A 153 23.67 -1.81 10.03
N LEU A 154 22.56 -1.51 10.74
CA LEU A 154 22.57 -1.32 12.20
C LEU A 154 22.77 -2.63 12.95
N GLU A 155 22.19 -3.73 12.48
CA GLU A 155 22.39 -5.07 13.06
C GLU A 155 23.85 -5.52 12.95
N ILE A 156 24.50 -5.25 11.82
CA ILE A 156 25.92 -5.54 11.62
C ILE A 156 26.81 -4.68 12.54
N ALA A 157 26.44 -3.40 12.72
CA ALA A 157 27.21 -2.46 13.54
C ALA A 157 27.06 -2.72 15.07
N ASN A 158 25.98 -3.34 15.50
CA ASN A 158 25.69 -3.60 16.91
C ASN A 158 25.12 -5.02 17.13
N PRO A 159 25.96 -6.06 17.06
CA PRO A 159 25.52 -7.46 17.10
C PRO A 159 25.03 -7.94 18.49
N GLN A 160 24.92 -7.03 19.46
CA GLN A 160 24.51 -7.33 20.85
C GLN A 160 23.16 -6.69 21.26
N SER A 161 22.39 -6.15 20.35
CA SER A 161 21.08 -5.53 20.65
C SER A 161 19.90 -6.48 20.39
#